data_fabc284331489279ca0c34a7995cc20f
#
_entry.id   fabc284331489279ca0c34a7995cc20f
#
_cell.length_a   1.000
_cell.length_b   1.000
_cell.length_c   1.000
_cell.angle_alpha   90.00
_cell.angle_beta   90.00
_cell.angle_gamma   90.00
#
_symmetry.space_group_name_H-M   'P 1'
#
loop_
_entity.id
_entity.type
_entity.pdbx_description
1 polymer ?
#
loop_
_entity_poly.entity_id
_entity_poly.type
_entity_poly.pdbx_seq_one_letter_code
_entity_poly.pdbx_strand_id
1 'polypeptide(L)'
;MSLLRKDRWQSIENLDLLEGGHDYFKVLEASILGAKKSIYLETYIFSRDEQAKRIADLLCQAASKGLDVKVILDWLGSSNFSFEQEFLKSGVQLVHYNPSWFGRFGFSRTHRKLVVIDEAQAFVGGINICADNLSSDGEILRGIRWDLALHATGAIVEKVHATFLRQWQRMQPKALHPRNILKRILDQELPWSTNHFLGIRHGHKPSVAFIARDNLHHRRDIERAYLKAIGQSREEIWLATPYFMPGRRFRKALIRAAQRGVSVNLLLGRDEFKVLNWSVPSLYGQLLAANIAIYEYPSGLLHAKAMVVDRRWATLGSSNCDHLSFFLNHEANLIVRNH
;
A
#
# COMPACT_ATOMS: atom_id res chain seq x y z
N MET A 1 3.27 -9.07 -24.95
CA MET A 1 2.01 -8.33 -24.71
C MET A 1 1.97 -7.87 -23.25
N SER A 2 1.82 -6.58 -22.99
CA SER A 2 1.83 -6.01 -21.62
C SER A 2 0.62 -6.51 -20.84
N LEU A 3 0.82 -7.26 -19.73
CA LEU A 3 -0.26 -7.70 -18.85
C LEU A 3 -0.91 -6.54 -18.08
N LEU A 4 -0.24 -5.40 -17.96
CA LEU A 4 -0.85 -4.14 -17.62
C LEU A 4 -1.25 -3.47 -18.94
N ARG A 5 -2.53 -3.20 -19.12
CA ARG A 5 -3.03 -2.42 -20.26
C ARG A 5 -2.25 -1.10 -20.32
N LYS A 6 -2.02 -0.57 -21.51
CA LYS A 6 -1.29 0.70 -21.72
C LYS A 6 -1.93 1.87 -20.94
N ASP A 7 -3.23 1.81 -20.71
CA ASP A 7 -4.05 2.77 -19.99
C ASP A 7 -3.79 2.84 -18.45
N ARG A 8 -3.06 1.88 -17.90
CA ARG A 8 -2.67 1.91 -16.46
C ARG A 8 -1.43 2.75 -16.17
N TRP A 9 -0.63 3.04 -17.18
CA TRP A 9 0.57 3.85 -17.02
C TRP A 9 0.24 5.33 -17.17
N GLN A 10 0.64 6.12 -16.18
CA GLN A 10 0.42 7.55 -16.13
C GLN A 10 1.76 8.29 -16.16
N SER A 11 1.73 9.49 -16.74
CA SER A 11 2.81 10.44 -16.51
C SER A 11 2.70 10.98 -15.09
N ILE A 12 3.83 11.21 -14.48
CA ILE A 12 3.93 11.76 -13.15
C ILE A 12 4.55 13.15 -13.23
N GLU A 13 4.07 14.05 -12.40
CA GLU A 13 4.67 15.38 -12.28
C GLU A 13 5.81 15.33 -11.28
N ASN A 14 5.53 14.81 -10.08
CA ASN A 14 6.53 14.59 -9.05
C ASN A 14 6.33 13.24 -8.36
N LEU A 15 7.43 12.62 -7.96
CA LEU A 15 7.45 11.36 -7.22
C LEU A 15 8.62 11.35 -6.25
N ASP A 16 8.32 11.46 -4.97
CA ASP A 16 9.31 11.45 -3.91
C ASP A 16 9.26 10.14 -3.14
N LEU A 17 10.42 9.55 -2.90
CA LEU A 17 10.57 8.41 -1.99
C LEU A 17 10.76 8.95 -0.58
N LEU A 18 9.89 8.51 0.34
CA LEU A 18 9.92 8.85 1.76
C LEU A 18 10.42 7.63 2.53
N GLU A 19 11.55 7.77 3.21
CA GLU A 19 12.20 6.71 3.95
C GLU A 19 11.97 6.88 5.45
N GLY A 20 11.28 5.89 6.05
CA GLY A 20 10.90 5.91 7.46
C GLY A 20 9.80 6.91 7.81
N GLY A 21 9.33 6.85 9.05
CA GLY A 21 8.28 7.74 9.54
C GLY A 21 8.73 9.18 9.64
N HIS A 22 10.01 9.45 9.93
CA HIS A 22 10.52 10.81 10.04
C HIS A 22 10.23 11.62 8.76
N ASP A 23 10.65 11.12 7.60
CA ASP A 23 10.43 11.81 6.32
C ASP A 23 8.95 11.81 5.94
N TYR A 24 8.29 10.66 6.13
CA TYR A 24 6.88 10.48 5.83
C TYR A 24 6.00 11.47 6.60
N PHE A 25 6.13 11.52 7.93
CA PHE A 25 5.28 12.39 8.74
C PHE A 25 5.59 13.86 8.53
N LYS A 26 6.84 14.24 8.32
CA LYS A 26 7.22 15.62 7.98
C LYS A 26 6.49 16.11 6.73
N VAL A 27 6.47 15.33 5.66
CA VAL A 27 5.80 15.69 4.40
C VAL A 27 4.27 15.60 4.56
N LEU A 28 3.75 14.57 5.23
CA LEU A 28 2.32 14.39 5.46
C LEU A 28 1.73 15.54 6.29
N GLU A 29 2.37 15.92 7.40
CA GLU A 29 1.93 17.02 8.25
C GLU A 29 1.90 18.35 7.48
N ALA A 30 2.94 18.64 6.72
CA ALA A 30 2.99 19.85 5.88
C ALA A 30 1.86 19.83 4.84
N SER A 31 1.58 18.68 4.22
CA SER A 31 0.51 18.51 3.25
C SER A 31 -0.88 18.69 3.86
N ILE A 32 -1.11 18.14 5.07
CA ILE A 32 -2.37 18.31 5.81
C ILE A 32 -2.58 19.78 6.19
N LEU A 33 -1.55 20.45 6.68
CA LEU A 33 -1.61 21.90 7.03
C LEU A 33 -1.88 22.77 5.82
N GLY A 34 -1.38 22.40 4.64
CA GLY A 34 -1.58 23.10 3.38
C GLY A 34 -2.90 22.77 2.68
N ALA A 35 -3.67 21.78 3.16
CA ALA A 35 -4.92 21.33 2.55
C ALA A 35 -5.99 22.44 2.52
N LYS A 36 -6.77 22.49 1.42
CA LYS A 36 -7.79 23.53 1.19
C LYS A 36 -9.19 22.99 0.97
N LYS A 37 -9.32 21.70 0.60
CA LYS A 37 -10.61 21.09 0.22
C LYS A 37 -10.88 19.80 0.95
N SER A 38 -9.97 18.83 0.87
CA SER A 38 -10.25 17.49 1.33
C SER A 38 -9.00 16.73 1.78
N ILE A 39 -9.18 15.85 2.76
CA ILE A 39 -8.15 14.91 3.24
C ILE A 39 -8.80 13.54 3.39
N TYR A 40 -8.31 12.55 2.65
CA TYR A 40 -8.79 11.18 2.68
C TYR A 40 -7.66 10.26 3.10
N LEU A 41 -7.85 9.54 4.20
CA LEU A 41 -6.84 8.66 4.79
C LEU A 41 -7.39 7.25 4.96
N GLU A 42 -6.70 6.24 4.44
CA GLU A 42 -6.95 4.82 4.68
C GLU A 42 -5.69 4.19 5.25
N THR A 43 -5.78 3.56 6.43
CA THR A 43 -4.65 2.89 7.05
C THR A 43 -5.06 1.61 7.76
N TYR A 44 -4.10 0.67 7.88
CA TYR A 44 -4.29 -0.55 8.67
C TYR A 44 -4.17 -0.28 10.16
N ILE A 45 -3.08 0.41 10.57
CA ILE A 45 -2.86 0.80 11.96
C ILE A 45 -2.93 2.32 12.07
N PHE A 46 -3.79 2.79 12.95
CA PHE A 46 -3.75 4.12 13.53
C PHE A 46 -3.58 3.94 15.04
N SER A 47 -2.39 4.17 15.53
CA SER A 47 -2.01 3.94 16.92
C SER A 47 -2.57 5.03 17.87
N ARG A 48 -2.18 4.99 19.13
CA ARG A 48 -2.47 6.00 20.15
C ARG A 48 -1.23 6.73 20.68
N ASP A 49 -0.09 6.52 20.00
CA ASP A 49 1.16 7.19 20.36
C ASP A 49 1.16 8.69 19.99
N GLU A 50 2.19 9.41 20.42
CA GLU A 50 2.31 10.85 20.20
C GLU A 50 2.31 11.23 18.69
N GLN A 51 2.90 10.39 17.83
CA GLN A 51 2.90 10.65 16.39
C GLN A 51 1.48 10.50 15.83
N ALA A 52 0.77 9.45 16.22
CA ALA A 52 -0.63 9.23 15.84
C ALA A 52 -1.54 10.34 16.35
N LYS A 53 -1.35 10.75 17.63
CA LYS A 53 -2.08 11.87 18.21
C LYS A 53 -1.89 13.15 17.40
N ARG A 54 -0.66 13.46 17.01
CA ARG A 54 -0.36 14.64 16.21
C ARG A 54 -1.09 14.65 14.87
N ILE A 55 -1.13 13.52 14.19
CA ILE A 55 -1.91 13.38 12.93
C ILE A 55 -3.41 13.52 13.21
N ALA A 56 -3.93 12.91 14.27
CA ALA A 56 -5.34 13.05 14.66
C ALA A 56 -5.72 14.52 14.92
N ASP A 57 -4.91 15.24 15.67
CA ASP A 57 -5.11 16.67 15.98
C ASP A 57 -5.16 17.51 14.66
N LEU A 58 -4.26 17.25 13.70
CA LEU A 58 -4.24 17.93 12.41
C LEU A 58 -5.49 17.63 11.57
N LEU A 59 -5.95 16.38 11.56
CA LEU A 59 -7.19 15.99 10.86
C LEU A 59 -8.41 16.68 11.49
N CYS A 60 -8.48 16.72 12.83
CA CYS A 60 -9.52 17.43 13.57
C CYS A 60 -9.53 18.93 13.25
N GLN A 61 -8.36 19.57 13.24
CA GLN A 61 -8.23 20.98 12.88
C GLN A 61 -8.69 21.26 11.44
N ALA A 62 -8.34 20.39 10.49
CA ALA A 62 -8.77 20.52 9.10
C ALA A 62 -10.30 20.40 8.97
N ALA A 63 -10.91 19.39 9.61
CA ALA A 63 -12.36 19.21 9.60
C ALA A 63 -13.10 20.38 10.25
N SER A 64 -12.61 20.89 11.39
CA SER A 64 -13.18 22.05 12.09
C SER A 64 -13.10 23.34 11.25
N LYS A 65 -12.18 23.42 10.29
CA LYS A 65 -12.10 24.49 9.30
C LYS A 65 -13.02 24.29 8.07
N GLY A 66 -13.79 23.20 8.06
CA GLY A 66 -14.75 22.89 7.00
C GLY A 66 -14.23 22.07 5.84
N LEU A 67 -13.01 21.48 5.94
CA LEU A 67 -12.51 20.56 4.93
C LEU A 67 -13.27 19.22 5.00
N ASP A 68 -13.43 18.55 3.86
CA ASP A 68 -14.00 17.20 3.80
C ASP A 68 -12.94 16.17 4.23
N VAL A 69 -12.98 15.75 5.49
CA VAL A 69 -12.03 14.80 6.07
C VAL A 69 -12.66 13.44 6.26
N LYS A 70 -12.13 12.42 5.54
CA LYS A 70 -12.60 11.02 5.60
C LYS A 70 -11.48 10.08 6.01
N VAL A 71 -11.76 9.22 6.98
CA VAL A 71 -10.79 8.25 7.51
C VAL A 71 -11.38 6.85 7.45
N ILE A 72 -10.63 5.91 6.86
CA ILE A 72 -10.93 4.47 6.86
C ILE A 72 -9.86 3.78 7.71
N LEU A 73 -10.27 3.13 8.78
CA LEU A 73 -9.40 2.33 9.65
C LEU A 73 -9.75 0.85 9.51
N ASP A 74 -8.75 -0.02 9.48
CA ASP A 74 -9.01 -1.44 9.68
C ASP A 74 -9.40 -1.69 11.12
N TRP A 75 -10.51 -2.40 11.34
CA TRP A 75 -11.03 -2.63 12.69
C TRP A 75 -10.07 -3.42 13.59
N LEU A 76 -9.37 -4.42 13.03
CA LEU A 76 -8.43 -5.24 13.79
C LEU A 76 -7.09 -4.51 13.97
N GLY A 77 -6.54 -3.98 12.87
CA GLY A 77 -5.25 -3.30 12.89
C GLY A 77 -5.25 -2.04 13.74
N SER A 78 -6.39 -1.34 13.81
CA SER A 78 -6.58 -0.12 14.62
C SER A 78 -7.41 -0.37 15.87
N SER A 79 -7.35 -1.55 16.47
CA SER A 79 -8.11 -1.91 17.68
C SER A 79 -7.77 -1.03 18.90
N ASN A 80 -6.58 -0.42 18.90
CA ASN A 80 -6.12 0.51 19.94
C ASN A 80 -6.39 1.98 19.60
N PHE A 81 -7.15 2.28 18.51
CA PHE A 81 -7.54 3.64 18.17
C PHE A 81 -8.38 4.28 19.29
N SER A 82 -8.07 5.51 19.65
CA SER A 82 -8.68 6.18 20.82
C SER A 82 -9.23 7.58 20.52
N PHE A 83 -9.20 8.05 19.25
CA PHE A 83 -9.56 9.42 18.88
C PHE A 83 -10.98 9.52 18.27
N GLU A 84 -11.88 8.55 18.51
CA GLU A 84 -13.23 8.55 17.91
C GLU A 84 -14.07 9.75 18.33
N GLN A 85 -13.99 10.11 19.62
CA GLN A 85 -14.77 11.24 20.15
C GLN A 85 -14.29 12.58 19.61
N GLU A 86 -12.97 12.76 19.49
CA GLU A 86 -12.35 13.95 18.92
C GLU A 86 -12.71 14.08 17.43
N PHE A 87 -12.66 12.97 16.69
CA PHE A 87 -13.06 12.94 15.29
C PHE A 87 -14.54 13.30 15.12
N LEU A 88 -15.42 12.72 15.92
CA LEU A 88 -16.85 13.01 15.87
C LEU A 88 -17.13 14.48 16.18
N LYS A 89 -16.52 15.05 17.22
CA LYS A 89 -16.71 16.45 17.64
C LYS A 89 -16.21 17.44 16.59
N SER A 90 -15.13 17.12 15.90
CA SER A 90 -14.51 18.00 14.89
C SER A 90 -15.13 17.89 13.51
N GLY A 91 -15.98 16.88 13.27
CA GLY A 91 -16.60 16.62 11.96
C GLY A 91 -15.78 15.71 11.04
N VAL A 92 -14.73 15.04 11.54
CA VAL A 92 -14.03 13.98 10.78
C VAL A 92 -14.97 12.80 10.57
N GLN A 93 -15.13 12.37 9.33
CA GLN A 93 -15.94 11.20 8.98
C GLN A 93 -15.10 9.94 9.11
N LEU A 94 -15.43 9.07 10.05
CA LEU A 94 -14.71 7.83 10.33
C LEU A 94 -15.54 6.61 9.97
N VAL A 95 -14.92 5.61 9.35
CA VAL A 95 -15.47 4.27 9.17
C VAL A 95 -14.44 3.20 9.49
N HIS A 96 -14.89 2.12 10.15
CA HIS A 96 -14.08 0.94 10.40
C HIS A 96 -14.32 -0.12 9.32
N TYR A 97 -13.25 -0.54 8.67
CA TYR A 97 -13.31 -1.64 7.70
C TYR A 97 -13.46 -2.96 8.43
N ASN A 98 -14.48 -3.71 8.05
CA ASN A 98 -14.77 -5.07 8.54
C ASN A 98 -14.80 -5.19 10.07
N PRO A 99 -15.78 -4.52 10.73
CA PRO A 99 -15.85 -4.39 12.19
C PRO A 99 -16.24 -5.67 12.95
N SER A 100 -16.18 -6.84 12.29
CA SER A 100 -16.42 -8.14 12.93
C SER A 100 -15.69 -9.26 12.20
N TRP A 101 -15.41 -10.38 12.90
CA TRP A 101 -14.77 -11.56 12.34
C TRP A 101 -15.63 -12.26 11.29
N PHE A 102 -16.95 -12.25 11.46
CA PHE A 102 -17.94 -12.89 10.59
C PHE A 102 -18.74 -11.87 9.77
N GLY A 103 -18.18 -10.67 9.58
CA GLY A 103 -18.82 -9.60 8.84
C GLY A 103 -18.86 -9.85 7.34
N ARG A 104 -19.47 -8.90 6.63
CA ARG A 104 -19.68 -8.91 5.18
C ARG A 104 -18.45 -9.22 4.34
N PHE A 105 -17.26 -8.95 4.86
CA PHE A 105 -15.98 -9.11 4.15
C PHE A 105 -15.17 -10.33 4.64
N GLY A 106 -15.77 -11.20 5.47
CA GLY A 106 -15.10 -12.37 6.04
C GLY A 106 -13.83 -12.00 6.81
N PHE A 107 -12.75 -12.72 6.61
CA PHE A 107 -11.45 -12.45 7.25
C PHE A 107 -10.60 -11.40 6.53
N SER A 108 -11.11 -10.77 5.47
CA SER A 108 -10.40 -9.75 4.72
C SER A 108 -10.10 -8.52 5.58
N ARG A 109 -8.88 -7.98 5.44
CA ARG A 109 -8.45 -6.74 6.08
C ARG A 109 -8.10 -5.69 5.03
N THR A 110 -8.27 -4.40 5.37
CA THR A 110 -7.68 -3.36 4.55
C THR A 110 -6.26 -3.11 5.06
N HIS A 111 -5.29 -3.57 4.27
CA HIS A 111 -3.87 -3.37 4.59
C HIS A 111 -3.28 -2.20 3.80
N ARG A 112 -4.10 -1.45 3.08
CA ARG A 112 -3.70 -0.26 2.35
C ARG A 112 -3.27 0.86 3.30
N LYS A 113 -2.29 1.64 2.89
CA LYS A 113 -1.89 2.90 3.49
C LYS A 113 -1.90 3.94 2.39
N LEU A 114 -2.98 4.68 2.33
CA LEU A 114 -3.24 5.68 1.31
C LEU A 114 -3.62 7.00 1.96
N VAL A 115 -3.06 8.10 1.48
CA VAL A 115 -3.57 9.43 1.78
C VAL A 115 -3.76 10.18 0.46
N VAL A 116 -4.88 10.89 0.34
CA VAL A 116 -5.13 11.80 -0.78
C VAL A 116 -5.49 13.16 -0.21
N ILE A 117 -4.82 14.20 -0.69
CA ILE A 117 -5.04 15.57 -0.23
C ILE A 117 -5.40 16.42 -1.44
N ASP A 118 -6.55 17.12 -1.33
CA ASP A 118 -7.09 18.06 -2.33
C ASP A 118 -7.21 17.47 -3.75
N GLU A 119 -7.27 16.14 -3.88
CA GLU A 119 -7.22 15.43 -5.18
C GLU A 119 -5.96 15.75 -6.01
N ALA A 120 -4.96 16.35 -5.39
CA ALA A 120 -3.72 16.82 -6.02
C ALA A 120 -2.47 16.09 -5.58
N GLN A 121 -2.49 15.51 -4.38
CA GLN A 121 -1.37 14.77 -3.79
C GLN A 121 -1.84 13.39 -3.32
N ALA A 122 -0.99 12.39 -3.48
CA ALA A 122 -1.25 11.05 -2.98
C ALA A 122 -0.02 10.48 -2.27
N PHE A 123 -0.23 9.81 -1.16
CA PHE A 123 0.76 8.99 -0.46
C PHE A 123 0.36 7.54 -0.58
N VAL A 124 1.29 6.68 -0.97
CA VAL A 124 1.09 5.23 -1.11
C VAL A 124 2.31 4.50 -0.57
N GLY A 125 2.14 3.60 0.39
CA GLY A 125 3.30 2.92 0.96
C GLY A 125 2.99 1.81 1.94
N GLY A 126 4.00 1.47 2.74
CA GLY A 126 3.92 0.53 3.86
C GLY A 126 3.68 1.21 5.21
N ILE A 127 3.94 2.53 5.34
CA ILE A 127 3.97 3.25 6.60
C ILE A 127 2.57 3.43 7.18
N ASN A 128 2.38 2.96 8.41
CA ASN A 128 1.17 3.15 9.21
C ASN A 128 1.22 4.49 9.97
N ILE A 129 0.10 4.87 10.60
CA ILE A 129 0.05 6.05 11.48
C ILE A 129 0.45 5.61 12.90
N CYS A 130 1.74 5.50 13.11
CA CYS A 130 2.36 5.11 14.39
C CYS A 130 3.83 5.52 14.43
N ALA A 131 4.40 5.67 15.61
CA ALA A 131 5.80 5.98 15.79
C ALA A 131 6.70 4.82 15.34
N ASP A 132 7.86 5.12 14.73
CA ASP A 132 8.78 4.11 14.18
C ASP A 132 9.53 3.30 15.25
N ASN A 133 9.59 3.81 16.45
CA ASN A 133 10.27 3.17 17.60
C ASN A 133 9.35 2.30 18.46
N LEU A 134 8.07 2.16 18.07
CA LEU A 134 7.08 1.36 18.81
C LEU A 134 6.58 0.18 17.98
N SER A 135 6.34 -0.96 18.64
CA SER A 135 5.62 -2.10 18.08
C SER A 135 4.11 -1.77 17.92
N SER A 136 3.35 -2.69 17.29
CA SER A 136 1.88 -2.61 17.22
C SER A 136 1.20 -2.59 18.59
N ASP A 137 1.85 -3.17 19.60
CA ASP A 137 1.33 -3.28 20.97
C ASP A 137 1.81 -2.12 21.86
N GLY A 138 2.61 -1.19 21.31
CA GLY A 138 3.13 -0.02 22.02
C GLY A 138 4.43 -0.28 22.78
N GLU A 139 5.07 -1.44 22.60
CA GLU A 139 6.38 -1.74 23.19
C GLU A 139 7.50 -1.02 22.41
N ILE A 140 8.53 -0.58 23.13
CA ILE A 140 9.70 0.04 22.51
C ILE A 140 10.47 -1.02 21.71
N LEU A 141 10.67 -0.76 20.44
CA LEU A 141 11.46 -1.61 19.56
C LEU A 141 12.97 -1.49 19.88
N ARG A 142 13.73 -2.55 19.64
CA ARG A 142 15.19 -2.54 19.79
C ARG A 142 15.91 -1.65 18.77
N GLY A 143 15.19 -1.17 17.76
CA GLY A 143 15.66 -0.27 16.70
C GLY A 143 14.50 0.38 16.00
N ILE A 144 14.77 1.27 15.05
CA ILE A 144 13.75 1.99 14.30
C ILE A 144 13.14 1.07 13.24
N ARG A 145 11.81 1.18 13.03
CA ARG A 145 11.13 0.52 11.93
C ARG A 145 11.58 1.15 10.61
N TRP A 146 12.12 0.33 9.71
CA TRP A 146 12.44 0.76 8.37
C TRP A 146 11.30 0.41 7.41
N ASP A 147 10.63 1.42 6.91
CA ASP A 147 9.53 1.30 5.95
C ASP A 147 9.59 2.42 4.92
N LEU A 148 8.82 2.30 3.86
CA LEU A 148 8.88 3.17 2.70
C LEU A 148 7.49 3.63 2.28
N ALA A 149 7.40 4.88 1.80
CA ALA A 149 6.22 5.40 1.12
C ALA A 149 6.64 6.24 -0.09
N LEU A 150 5.71 6.43 -1.01
CA LEU A 150 5.84 7.33 -2.16
C LEU A 150 4.84 8.47 -2.00
N HIS A 151 5.33 9.70 -2.15
CA HIS A 151 4.52 10.90 -2.32
C HIS A 151 4.49 11.24 -3.81
N ALA A 152 3.29 11.40 -4.36
CA ALA A 152 3.08 11.58 -5.79
C ALA A 152 2.11 12.71 -6.10
N THR A 153 2.37 13.42 -7.20
CA THR A 153 1.47 14.43 -7.79
C THR A 153 1.20 14.13 -9.26
N GLY A 154 0.18 14.75 -9.84
CA GLY A 154 -0.22 14.54 -11.23
C GLY A 154 -1.27 13.47 -11.43
N ALA A 155 -1.42 12.96 -12.65
CA ALA A 155 -2.54 12.11 -13.07
C ALA A 155 -2.71 10.80 -12.26
N ILE A 156 -1.66 10.32 -11.60
CA ILE A 156 -1.73 9.11 -10.76
C ILE A 156 -2.64 9.29 -9.54
N VAL A 157 -2.76 10.52 -9.03
CA VAL A 157 -3.58 10.84 -7.85
C VAL A 157 -5.04 10.46 -8.07
N GLU A 158 -5.58 10.67 -9.28
CA GLU A 158 -6.97 10.29 -9.63
C GLU A 158 -7.23 8.80 -9.38
N LYS A 159 -6.26 7.93 -9.67
CA LYS A 159 -6.41 6.47 -9.47
C LYS A 159 -6.43 6.09 -8.00
N VAL A 160 -5.57 6.73 -7.20
CA VAL A 160 -5.54 6.54 -5.74
C VAL A 160 -6.84 7.03 -5.13
N HIS A 161 -7.28 8.25 -5.49
CA HIS A 161 -8.52 8.87 -5.04
C HIS A 161 -9.75 8.02 -5.38
N ALA A 162 -9.90 7.59 -6.64
CA ALA A 162 -10.99 6.72 -7.06
C ALA A 162 -11.01 5.38 -6.30
N THR A 163 -9.84 4.86 -5.90
CA THR A 163 -9.75 3.63 -5.11
C THR A 163 -10.23 3.85 -3.68
N PHE A 164 -9.82 4.95 -3.05
CA PHE A 164 -10.32 5.35 -1.73
C PHE A 164 -11.85 5.53 -1.74
N LEU A 165 -12.39 6.30 -2.69
CA LEU A 165 -13.82 6.59 -2.78
C LEU A 165 -14.65 5.31 -2.99
N ARG A 166 -14.19 4.37 -3.83
CA ARG A 166 -14.85 3.06 -3.99
C ARG A 166 -14.91 2.28 -2.68
N GLN A 167 -13.82 2.30 -1.90
CA GLN A 167 -13.80 1.65 -0.59
C GLN A 167 -14.74 2.35 0.38
N TRP A 168 -14.68 3.67 0.45
CA TRP A 168 -15.58 4.49 1.26
C TRP A 168 -17.05 4.19 0.97
N GLN A 169 -17.46 4.23 -0.29
CA GLN A 169 -18.84 3.94 -0.71
C GLN A 169 -19.30 2.52 -0.34
N ARG A 170 -18.39 1.54 -0.42
CA ARG A 170 -18.68 0.15 0.01
C ARG A 170 -18.96 0.04 1.50
N MET A 171 -18.40 0.93 2.31
CA MET A 171 -18.54 0.93 3.76
C MET A 171 -19.82 1.65 4.23
N GLN A 172 -20.40 2.52 3.40
CA GLN A 172 -21.64 3.22 3.77
C GLN A 172 -22.80 2.24 3.99
N PRO A 173 -23.69 2.52 4.97
CA PRO A 173 -24.91 1.73 5.15
C PRO A 173 -25.69 1.68 3.84
N LYS A 174 -26.10 0.50 3.41
CA LYS A 174 -26.93 0.37 2.24
C LYS A 174 -28.32 0.95 2.57
N ALA A 175 -28.69 2.06 1.97
CA ALA A 175 -30.09 2.39 1.83
C ALA A 175 -30.76 1.24 1.05
N LEU A 176 -31.68 0.52 1.72
CA LEU A 176 -32.39 -0.64 1.18
C LEU A 176 -33.44 -0.16 0.12
N HIS A 177 -32.97 0.32 -1.03
CA HIS A 177 -33.83 0.59 -2.18
C HIS A 177 -33.46 -0.36 -3.32
N PRO A 178 -34.39 -1.23 -3.78
CA PRO A 178 -34.15 -2.19 -4.86
C PRO A 178 -33.63 -1.55 -6.16
N ARG A 179 -34.07 -0.32 -6.49
CA ARG A 179 -33.57 0.46 -7.64
C ARG A 179 -32.08 0.84 -7.55
N ASN A 180 -31.52 0.95 -6.34
CA ASN A 180 -30.12 1.29 -6.15
C ASN A 180 -29.17 0.10 -6.35
N ILE A 181 -29.68 -1.13 -6.29
CA ILE A 181 -28.90 -2.35 -6.53
C ILE A 181 -28.56 -2.50 -8.01
N LEU A 182 -29.54 -2.30 -8.89
CA LEU A 182 -29.32 -2.37 -10.34
C LEU A 182 -28.41 -1.22 -10.83
N LYS A 183 -28.64 0.00 -10.36
CA LYS A 183 -27.78 1.14 -10.68
C LYS A 183 -26.35 0.96 -10.19
N ARG A 184 -26.14 0.36 -9.01
CA ARG A 184 -24.81 0.03 -8.50
C ARG A 184 -24.11 -1.10 -9.26
N ILE A 185 -24.85 -2.06 -9.81
CA ILE A 185 -24.30 -3.10 -10.69
C ILE A 185 -23.91 -2.46 -12.03
N LEU A 186 -24.69 -1.53 -12.54
CA LEU A 186 -24.41 -0.80 -13.79
C LEU A 186 -23.35 0.31 -13.60
N ASP A 187 -23.33 1.02 -12.46
CA ASP A 187 -22.31 2.03 -12.12
C ASP A 187 -20.97 1.40 -11.69
N GLN A 188 -20.90 0.07 -11.49
CA GLN A 188 -19.65 -0.67 -11.32
C GLN A 188 -18.84 -0.79 -12.61
N GLU A 189 -19.49 -0.55 -13.74
CA GLU A 189 -18.84 -0.31 -15.04
C GLU A 189 -18.88 1.20 -15.37
N LEU A 190 -18.31 2.05 -14.53
CA LEU A 190 -17.85 3.32 -15.04
C LEU A 190 -16.77 3.00 -16.05
N PRO A 191 -17.01 3.24 -17.35
CA PRO A 191 -15.99 3.09 -18.34
C PRO A 191 -14.85 4.00 -17.89
N TRP A 192 -13.68 3.43 -17.77
CA TRP A 192 -12.45 4.18 -17.68
C TRP A 192 -12.52 5.15 -18.84
N SER A 193 -12.75 6.43 -18.53
CA SER A 193 -12.87 7.47 -19.55
C SER A 193 -11.70 7.33 -20.53
N THR A 194 -12.04 6.95 -21.74
CA THR A 194 -11.10 6.75 -22.86
C THR A 194 -10.70 8.07 -23.52
N ASN A 195 -11.05 9.20 -22.92
CA ASN A 195 -10.78 10.50 -23.49
C ASN A 195 -9.63 11.19 -22.74
N HIS A 196 -8.45 11.07 -23.28
CA HIS A 196 -7.47 12.10 -23.64
C HIS A 196 -6.14 11.45 -23.98
N PHE A 197 -6.08 10.93 -25.21
CA PHE A 197 -4.82 10.73 -25.90
C PHE A 197 -4.47 12.02 -26.64
N LEU A 198 -3.68 12.88 -26.02
CA LEU A 198 -2.81 13.76 -26.78
C LEU A 198 -1.38 13.39 -26.41
N GLY A 199 -0.71 12.78 -27.37
CA GLY A 199 0.67 12.36 -27.24
C GLY A 199 1.57 13.57 -27.02
N ILE A 200 2.28 13.55 -25.90
CA ILE A 200 3.49 14.35 -25.74
C ILE A 200 4.65 13.37 -25.61
N ARG A 201 5.33 13.19 -26.72
CA ARG A 201 6.70 12.66 -26.74
C ARG A 201 7.60 13.77 -26.22
N HIS A 202 8.01 13.72 -24.98
CA HIS A 202 9.20 14.45 -24.53
C HIS A 202 9.87 13.71 -23.38
N GLY A 203 11.19 13.44 -23.56
CA GLY A 203 12.16 13.09 -22.54
C GLY A 203 11.77 11.96 -21.59
N HIS A 204 12.67 11.02 -21.32
CA HIS A 204 12.47 9.83 -20.51
C HIS A 204 11.98 10.12 -19.06
N LYS A 205 10.73 10.56 -18.91
CA LYS A 205 10.10 10.62 -17.60
C LYS A 205 9.66 9.20 -17.21
N PRO A 206 9.88 8.77 -15.96
CA PRO A 206 9.42 7.48 -15.49
C PRO A 206 7.90 7.38 -15.64
N SER A 207 7.42 6.22 -16.04
CA SER A 207 5.99 5.91 -16.09
C SER A 207 5.59 5.25 -14.78
N VAL A 208 4.46 5.66 -14.20
CA VAL A 208 3.95 5.12 -12.96
C VAL A 208 2.60 4.46 -13.17
N ALA A 209 2.36 3.34 -12.49
CA ALA A 209 1.08 2.67 -12.47
C ALA A 209 0.65 2.39 -11.03
N PHE A 210 -0.59 2.69 -10.70
CA PHE A 210 -1.19 2.32 -9.43
C PHE A 210 -1.93 1.00 -9.57
N ILE A 211 -1.66 0.07 -8.67
CA ILE A 211 -2.33 -1.24 -8.62
C ILE A 211 -2.92 -1.41 -7.23
N ALA A 212 -4.23 -1.53 -7.19
CA ALA A 212 -4.95 -1.92 -5.99
C ALA A 212 -5.45 -3.36 -6.13
N ARG A 213 -5.28 -4.13 -5.07
CA ARG A 213 -5.89 -5.44 -4.92
C ARG A 213 -7.19 -5.32 -4.14
N ASP A 214 -8.22 -6.00 -4.62
CA ASP A 214 -9.47 -6.23 -3.90
C ASP A 214 -9.90 -7.72 -4.03
N ASN A 215 -10.96 -8.11 -3.31
CA ASN A 215 -11.41 -9.50 -3.30
C ASN A 215 -12.38 -9.84 -4.44
N LEU A 216 -12.65 -8.90 -5.37
CA LEU A 216 -13.61 -9.09 -6.47
C LEU A 216 -12.93 -9.11 -7.84
N HIS A 217 -12.46 -7.97 -8.33
CA HIS A 217 -12.04 -7.79 -9.72
C HIS A 217 -10.51 -7.82 -9.90
N HIS A 218 -9.74 -7.44 -8.86
CA HIS A 218 -8.30 -7.25 -8.91
C HIS A 218 -7.52 -8.22 -8.01
N ARG A 219 -8.03 -9.45 -7.87
CA ARG A 219 -7.57 -10.44 -6.89
C ARG A 219 -6.09 -10.82 -7.01
N ARG A 220 -5.49 -10.74 -8.20
CA ARG A 220 -4.12 -11.19 -8.48
C ARG A 220 -3.26 -10.16 -9.21
N ASP A 221 -3.70 -8.92 -9.30
CA ASP A 221 -3.01 -7.95 -10.15
C ASP A 221 -1.60 -7.62 -9.60
N ILE A 222 -1.45 -7.52 -8.28
CA ILE A 222 -0.14 -7.30 -7.64
C ILE A 222 0.76 -8.52 -7.85
N GLU A 223 0.31 -9.74 -7.51
CA GLU A 223 1.08 -10.98 -7.74
C GLU A 223 1.54 -11.12 -9.19
N ARG A 224 0.63 -10.85 -10.15
CA ARG A 224 0.94 -10.91 -11.58
C ARG A 224 2.00 -9.90 -12.00
N ALA A 225 1.96 -8.69 -11.43
CA ALA A 225 2.96 -7.66 -11.71
C ALA A 225 4.35 -8.10 -11.25
N TYR A 226 4.46 -8.64 -10.02
CA TYR A 226 5.70 -9.21 -9.50
C TYR A 226 6.21 -10.37 -10.38
N LEU A 227 5.37 -11.37 -10.64
CA LEU A 227 5.74 -12.55 -11.43
C LEU A 227 6.20 -12.17 -12.84
N LYS A 228 5.58 -11.16 -13.44
CA LYS A 228 5.99 -10.65 -14.75
C LYS A 228 7.36 -9.97 -14.69
N ALA A 229 7.59 -9.09 -13.72
CA ALA A 229 8.87 -8.42 -13.58
C ALA A 229 10.00 -9.42 -13.34
N ILE A 230 9.80 -10.39 -12.43
CA ILE A 230 10.75 -11.50 -12.18
C ILE A 230 11.00 -12.33 -13.46
N GLY A 231 9.93 -12.64 -14.20
CA GLY A 231 10.05 -13.43 -15.44
C GLY A 231 10.81 -12.71 -16.56
N GLN A 232 10.83 -11.38 -16.56
CA GLN A 232 11.49 -10.52 -17.54
C GLN A 232 12.87 -10.02 -17.10
N SER A 233 13.27 -10.29 -15.86
CA SER A 233 14.56 -9.86 -15.33
C SER A 233 15.73 -10.46 -16.09
N ARG A 234 16.82 -9.67 -16.23
CA ARG A 234 18.04 -10.03 -16.97
C ARG A 234 19.31 -9.87 -16.16
N GLU A 235 19.35 -8.92 -15.22
CA GLU A 235 20.55 -8.55 -14.47
C GLU A 235 20.39 -8.85 -12.98
N GLU A 236 19.47 -8.16 -12.33
CA GLU A 236 19.32 -8.26 -10.88
C GLU A 236 17.88 -8.09 -10.40
N ILE A 237 17.58 -8.72 -9.26
CA ILE A 237 16.36 -8.53 -8.48
C ILE A 237 16.76 -8.23 -7.04
N TRP A 238 16.24 -7.12 -6.49
CA TRP A 238 16.26 -6.81 -5.07
C TRP A 238 14.85 -6.82 -4.54
N LEU A 239 14.58 -7.61 -3.51
CA LEU A 239 13.27 -7.72 -2.88
C LEU A 239 13.41 -7.52 -1.39
N ALA A 240 12.76 -6.49 -0.84
CA ALA A 240 12.62 -6.26 0.59
C ALA A 240 11.19 -6.57 1.03
N THR A 241 11.03 -7.40 2.06
CA THR A 241 9.72 -7.72 2.64
C THR A 241 9.88 -8.21 4.08
N PRO A 242 9.02 -7.73 5.02
CA PRO A 242 9.07 -8.23 6.40
C PRO A 242 8.68 -9.71 6.48
N TYR A 243 7.67 -10.10 5.71
CA TYR A 243 7.14 -11.47 5.71
C TYR A 243 7.39 -12.11 4.35
N PHE A 244 8.12 -13.23 4.36
CA PHE A 244 8.44 -13.98 3.16
C PHE A 244 7.86 -15.39 3.23
N MET A 245 6.59 -15.50 2.90
CA MET A 245 5.88 -16.79 2.77
C MET A 245 5.19 -16.89 1.40
N PRO A 246 5.93 -16.73 0.31
CA PRO A 246 5.36 -16.70 -1.02
C PRO A 246 4.87 -18.09 -1.44
N GLY A 247 3.80 -18.12 -2.21
CA GLY A 247 3.29 -19.35 -2.82
C GLY A 247 4.32 -19.99 -3.76
N ARG A 248 4.07 -21.26 -4.12
CA ARG A 248 4.97 -22.06 -4.98
C ARG A 248 5.32 -21.36 -6.30
N ARG A 249 4.37 -20.62 -6.91
CA ARG A 249 4.59 -19.89 -8.17
C ARG A 249 5.64 -18.81 -8.05
N PHE A 250 5.57 -18.02 -6.99
CA PHE A 250 6.50 -16.93 -6.74
C PHE A 250 7.92 -17.46 -6.48
N ARG A 251 8.07 -18.47 -5.60
CA ARG A 251 9.35 -19.12 -5.34
C ARG A 251 9.97 -19.70 -6.61
N LYS A 252 9.19 -20.46 -7.40
CA LYS A 252 9.66 -21.00 -8.69
C LYS A 252 10.07 -19.89 -9.66
N ALA A 253 9.42 -18.74 -9.66
CA ALA A 253 9.79 -17.62 -10.50
C ALA A 253 11.17 -17.04 -10.13
N LEU A 254 11.45 -16.84 -8.81
CA LEU A 254 12.76 -16.41 -8.31
C LEU A 254 13.86 -17.42 -8.64
N ILE A 255 13.62 -18.72 -8.37
CA ILE A 255 14.58 -19.78 -8.68
C ILE A 255 14.89 -19.82 -10.19
N ARG A 256 13.88 -19.73 -11.05
CA ARG A 256 14.08 -19.67 -12.50
C ARG A 256 14.84 -18.42 -12.96
N ALA A 257 14.64 -17.27 -12.27
CA ALA A 257 15.44 -16.08 -12.56
C ALA A 257 16.90 -16.30 -12.22
N ALA A 258 17.21 -16.85 -11.04
CA ALA A 258 18.58 -17.20 -10.64
C ALA A 258 19.21 -18.23 -11.60
N GLN A 259 18.47 -19.26 -12.03
CA GLN A 259 18.92 -20.24 -13.03
C GLN A 259 19.20 -19.62 -14.41
N ARG A 260 18.60 -18.48 -14.76
CA ARG A 260 18.93 -17.71 -15.96
C ARG A 260 20.19 -16.83 -15.78
N GLY A 261 20.82 -16.84 -14.63
CA GLY A 261 22.00 -16.01 -14.31
C GLY A 261 21.64 -14.64 -13.72
N VAL A 262 20.37 -14.39 -13.35
CA VAL A 262 19.97 -13.14 -12.69
C VAL A 262 20.44 -13.16 -11.23
N SER A 263 21.07 -12.08 -10.77
CA SER A 263 21.41 -11.89 -9.35
C SER A 263 20.13 -11.64 -8.54
N VAL A 264 19.73 -12.59 -7.70
CA VAL A 264 18.53 -12.46 -6.87
C VAL A 264 18.91 -12.24 -5.42
N ASN A 265 18.50 -11.12 -4.85
CA ASN A 265 18.81 -10.67 -3.51
C ASN A 265 17.53 -10.42 -2.71
N LEU A 266 17.39 -11.08 -1.57
CA LEU A 266 16.24 -10.97 -0.67
C LEU A 266 16.68 -10.31 0.63
N LEU A 267 16.06 -9.20 1.00
CA LEU A 267 16.17 -8.57 2.31
C LEU A 267 14.92 -8.89 3.12
N LEU A 268 15.07 -9.65 4.18
CA LEU A 268 13.97 -10.23 4.95
C LEU A 268 13.96 -9.71 6.39
N GLY A 269 12.77 -9.55 6.96
CA GLY A 269 12.59 -9.26 8.38
C GLY A 269 12.80 -10.50 9.23
N ARG A 270 13.38 -10.32 10.43
CA ARG A 270 13.72 -11.42 11.32
C ARG A 270 12.76 -11.57 12.52
N ASP A 271 12.39 -10.49 13.16
CA ASP A 271 11.94 -10.53 14.57
C ASP A 271 10.46 -10.19 14.83
N GLU A 272 9.64 -9.92 13.81
CA GLU A 272 8.29 -9.38 14.05
C GLU A 272 7.26 -10.42 14.54
N PHE A 273 7.41 -11.70 14.17
CA PHE A 273 6.54 -12.78 14.67
C PHE A 273 7.33 -14.06 14.96
N LYS A 274 7.42 -14.44 16.22
CA LYS A 274 8.10 -15.68 16.67
C LYS A 274 7.65 -16.93 15.90
N VAL A 275 6.38 -17.01 15.51
CA VAL A 275 5.82 -18.12 14.73
C VAL A 275 6.35 -18.14 13.30
N LEU A 276 6.60 -17.00 12.68
CA LEU A 276 7.15 -16.90 11.31
C LEU A 276 8.66 -17.21 11.30
N ASN A 277 9.36 -16.96 12.39
CA ASN A 277 10.78 -17.27 12.53
C ASN A 277 11.09 -18.76 12.36
N TRP A 278 10.11 -19.63 12.56
CA TRP A 278 10.26 -21.08 12.36
C TRP A 278 9.99 -21.53 10.92
N SER A 279 9.13 -20.83 10.19
CA SER A 279 8.72 -21.21 8.83
C SER A 279 9.61 -20.63 7.74
N VAL A 280 10.14 -19.43 7.92
CA VAL A 280 11.00 -18.75 6.94
C VAL A 280 12.32 -19.48 6.71
N PRO A 281 13.08 -19.92 7.73
CA PRO A 281 14.32 -20.67 7.52
C PRO A 281 14.13 -21.98 6.75
N SER A 282 12.96 -22.64 6.85
CA SER A 282 12.68 -23.87 6.09
C SER A 282 12.65 -23.65 4.56
N LEU A 283 12.43 -22.42 4.12
CA LEU A 283 12.44 -22.03 2.70
C LEU A 283 13.85 -21.68 2.20
N TYR A 284 14.78 -21.36 3.10
CA TYR A 284 16.13 -20.89 2.75
C TYR A 284 16.91 -21.95 1.99
N GLY A 285 16.82 -23.21 2.39
CA GLY A 285 17.57 -24.29 1.74
C GLY A 285 17.33 -24.37 0.23
N GLN A 286 16.10 -24.25 -0.23
CA GLN A 286 15.77 -24.28 -1.65
C GLN A 286 16.24 -23.03 -2.41
N LEU A 287 16.20 -21.88 -1.76
CA LEU A 287 16.61 -20.60 -2.36
C LEU A 287 18.13 -20.49 -2.43
N LEU A 288 18.82 -20.84 -1.36
CA LEU A 288 20.28 -20.86 -1.29
C LEU A 288 20.88 -21.88 -2.28
N ALA A 289 20.27 -23.06 -2.41
CA ALA A 289 20.66 -24.06 -3.42
C ALA A 289 20.50 -23.56 -4.87
N ALA A 290 19.69 -22.53 -5.08
CA ALA A 290 19.52 -21.85 -6.38
C ALA A 290 20.39 -20.59 -6.51
N ASN A 291 21.39 -20.38 -5.64
CA ASN A 291 22.25 -19.21 -5.58
C ASN A 291 21.52 -17.87 -5.37
N ILE A 292 20.39 -17.89 -4.66
CA ILE A 292 19.68 -16.68 -4.25
C ILE A 292 20.33 -16.18 -2.95
N ALA A 293 20.75 -14.92 -2.92
CA ALA A 293 21.31 -14.31 -1.72
C ALA A 293 20.17 -13.90 -0.77
N ILE A 294 20.34 -14.22 0.52
CA ILE A 294 19.37 -13.89 1.57
C ILE A 294 20.09 -13.07 2.63
N TYR A 295 19.55 -11.90 2.90
CA TYR A 295 19.99 -10.97 3.94
C TYR A 295 18.87 -10.81 4.97
N GLU A 296 19.19 -10.96 6.24
CA GLU A 296 18.29 -10.64 7.34
C GLU A 296 18.61 -9.23 7.83
N TYR A 297 17.56 -8.39 7.96
CA TYR A 297 17.72 -7.00 8.39
C TYR A 297 18.11 -6.95 9.89
N PRO A 298 19.30 -6.40 10.22
CA PRO A 298 19.84 -6.52 11.57
C PRO A 298 19.48 -5.37 12.50
N SER A 299 19.14 -4.19 11.96
CA SER A 299 19.19 -2.91 12.68
C SER A 299 17.87 -2.43 13.25
N GLY A 300 16.88 -3.32 13.39
CA GLY A 300 15.55 -2.95 13.86
C GLY A 300 14.45 -3.76 13.18
N LEU A 301 13.31 -3.14 12.94
CA LEU A 301 12.16 -3.79 12.32
C LEU A 301 12.10 -3.48 10.83
N LEU A 302 12.35 -4.47 9.97
CA LEU A 302 12.06 -4.33 8.54
C LEU A 302 10.55 -4.38 8.32
N HIS A 303 9.98 -3.30 7.80
CA HIS A 303 8.56 -3.28 7.40
C HIS A 303 8.35 -2.84 5.94
N ALA A 304 9.39 -2.48 5.21
CA ALA A 304 9.32 -2.11 3.79
C ALA A 304 8.87 -3.28 2.90
N LYS A 305 8.03 -3.00 1.91
CA LYS A 305 7.56 -3.93 0.88
C LYS A 305 7.88 -3.32 -0.48
N ALA A 306 9.06 -3.67 -0.99
CA ALA A 306 9.58 -3.12 -2.24
C ALA A 306 10.30 -4.19 -3.06
N MET A 307 10.24 -4.07 -4.38
CA MET A 307 11.08 -4.85 -5.29
C MET A 307 11.61 -3.95 -6.40
N VAL A 308 12.89 -4.10 -6.71
CA VAL A 308 13.57 -3.46 -7.84
C VAL A 308 14.07 -4.55 -8.78
N VAL A 309 13.89 -4.36 -10.07
CA VAL A 309 14.35 -5.29 -11.13
C VAL A 309 15.13 -4.51 -12.18
N ASP A 310 16.36 -4.92 -12.42
CA ASP A 310 17.26 -4.39 -13.46
C ASP A 310 17.39 -2.85 -13.42
N ARG A 311 17.20 -2.20 -12.25
CA ARG A 311 17.18 -0.74 -12.05
C ARG A 311 16.20 0.02 -12.95
N ARG A 312 15.28 -0.70 -13.60
CA ARG A 312 14.31 -0.15 -14.57
C ARG A 312 12.87 -0.32 -14.16
N TRP A 313 12.60 -1.24 -13.27
CA TRP A 313 11.27 -1.49 -12.74
C TRP A 313 11.34 -1.57 -11.23
N ALA A 314 10.45 -0.85 -10.58
CA ALA A 314 10.32 -0.91 -9.12
C ALA A 314 8.85 -0.98 -8.72
N THR A 315 8.56 -1.62 -7.60
CA THR A 315 7.26 -1.54 -6.93
C THR A 315 7.46 -1.30 -5.45
N LEU A 316 6.58 -0.49 -4.89
CA LEU A 316 6.52 -0.18 -3.47
C LEU A 316 5.05 -0.02 -3.07
N GLY A 317 4.71 -0.49 -1.87
CA GLY A 317 3.35 -0.38 -1.35
C GLY A 317 3.11 -1.15 -0.07
N SER A 318 1.87 -1.55 0.14
CA SER A 318 1.45 -2.25 1.35
C SER A 318 1.58 -3.78 1.28
N SER A 319 1.76 -4.36 0.07
CA SER A 319 1.65 -5.80 -0.15
C SER A 319 2.91 -6.55 0.26
N ASN A 320 2.82 -7.39 1.29
CA ASN A 320 3.87 -8.35 1.63
C ASN A 320 3.97 -9.48 0.58
N CYS A 321 5.10 -10.19 0.58
CA CYS A 321 5.28 -11.39 -0.22
C CYS A 321 4.76 -12.63 0.52
N ASP A 322 3.47 -12.63 0.87
CA ASP A 322 2.79 -13.72 1.56
C ASP A 322 1.40 -14.03 0.98
N HIS A 323 0.81 -15.15 1.42
CA HIS A 323 -0.51 -15.57 0.96
C HIS A 323 -1.64 -14.63 1.35
N LEU A 324 -1.59 -14.00 2.54
CA LEU A 324 -2.65 -13.10 3.02
C LEU A 324 -2.70 -11.84 2.16
N SER A 325 -1.54 -11.25 1.89
CA SER A 325 -1.43 -10.06 1.05
C SER A 325 -1.82 -10.34 -0.40
N PHE A 326 -1.45 -11.51 -0.96
CA PHE A 326 -1.77 -11.80 -2.36
C PHE A 326 -3.19 -12.31 -2.59
N PHE A 327 -3.88 -12.87 -1.56
CA PHE A 327 -5.16 -13.55 -1.80
C PHE A 327 -6.32 -13.08 -0.93
N LEU A 328 -6.08 -12.41 0.20
CA LEU A 328 -7.14 -12.07 1.15
C LEU A 328 -7.28 -10.57 1.42
N ASN A 329 -6.19 -9.88 1.73
CA ASN A 329 -6.22 -8.48 2.14
C ASN A 329 -6.42 -7.52 0.97
N HIS A 330 -6.99 -6.34 1.24
CA HIS A 330 -6.92 -5.22 0.32
C HIS A 330 -5.53 -4.59 0.41
N GLU A 331 -4.86 -4.50 -0.71
CA GLU A 331 -3.50 -3.98 -0.83
C GLU A 331 -3.42 -2.90 -1.92
N ALA A 332 -2.38 -2.08 -1.87
CA ALA A 332 -2.10 -1.08 -2.89
C ALA A 332 -0.59 -0.88 -3.07
N ASN A 333 -0.15 -0.91 -4.32
CA ASN A 333 1.23 -0.66 -4.71
C ASN A 333 1.29 0.38 -5.84
N LEU A 334 2.33 1.19 -5.83
CA LEU A 334 2.80 1.91 -7.01
C LEU A 334 3.87 1.09 -7.72
N ILE A 335 3.86 1.13 -9.03
CA ILE A 335 4.90 0.58 -9.88
C ILE A 335 5.50 1.73 -10.67
N VAL A 336 6.82 1.80 -10.65
CA VAL A 336 7.62 2.79 -11.38
C VAL A 336 8.40 2.06 -12.45
N ARG A 337 8.42 2.60 -13.66
CA ARG A 337 9.20 2.08 -14.77
C ARG A 337 10.00 3.19 -15.41
N ASN A 338 11.31 2.98 -15.49
CA ASN A 338 12.21 3.79 -16.32
C ASN A 338 12.42 3.10 -17.66
N HIS A 339 12.38 3.84 -18.76
CA HIS A 339 12.48 3.31 -20.14
C HIS A 339 13.91 3.35 -20.65
#